data_04cc65f68d63484eaedeec4551db7bb0
#
_entry.id   04cc65f68d63484eaedeec4551db7bb0
#
_cell.length_a   1.000
_cell.length_b   1.000
_cell.length_c   1.000
_cell.angle_alpha   90.00
_cell.angle_beta   90.00
_cell.angle_gamma   90.00
#
_symmetry.space_group_name_H-M   'P 1'
#
loop_
_entity.id
_entity.type
_entity.pdbx_description
1 polymer ?
#
loop_
_entity_poly.entity_id
_entity_poly.type
_entity_poly.pdbx_seq_one_letter_code
_entity_poly.pdbx_strand_id
1 'polypeptide(L)'
;MKRNLMYAALLAAALMVSCNGKNTAQNETNTDSTSVTDTTASENLDLAAVAGTYEGTLPAADCPGIKTVLTINADSTYQLQQDYIDRKDGHDEASGVLEVLDNNVLMLVRPSSGEHTFYKIKDNSSIIMTDSLGNEPEGEMAKLYVLHKK
;
A
#
# COMPACT_ATOMS: atom_id res chain seq x y z
N MET A 1 20.86 -46.31 1.40
CA MET A 1 20.74 -47.26 0.27
C MET A 1 20.16 -46.49 -0.93
N LYS A 2 20.96 -46.49 -2.02
CA LYS A 2 20.59 -46.39 -3.45
C LYS A 2 19.90 -45.12 -3.88
N ARG A 3 20.63 -44.13 -4.52
CA ARG A 3 21.05 -44.12 -5.96
C ARG A 3 19.86 -44.12 -6.91
N ASN A 4 19.71 -43.11 -7.75
CA ASN A 4 20.27 -42.93 -9.08
C ASN A 4 19.80 -41.57 -9.63
N LEU A 5 20.66 -40.80 -10.15
CA LEU A 5 21.31 -40.69 -11.43
C LEU A 5 20.47 -40.04 -12.54
N MET A 6 21.01 -38.90 -12.95
CA MET A 6 21.28 -38.44 -14.32
C MET A 6 20.14 -38.48 -15.35
N TYR A 7 19.92 -37.32 -15.95
CA TYR A 7 20.14 -37.19 -17.40
C TYR A 7 20.39 -35.72 -17.77
N ALA A 8 21.52 -35.50 -18.36
CA ALA A 8 21.92 -34.34 -19.11
C ALA A 8 21.64 -34.55 -20.60
N ALA A 9 21.28 -33.50 -21.32
CA ALA A 9 21.51 -33.30 -22.77
C ALA A 9 20.89 -31.95 -23.12
N LEU A 10 21.61 -30.87 -23.39
CA LEU A 10 22.38 -30.51 -24.59
C LEU A 10 21.53 -30.28 -25.85
N LEU A 11 21.61 -29.02 -26.32
CA LEU A 11 21.84 -28.49 -27.69
C LEU A 11 20.97 -27.24 -27.88
N ALA A 12 21.49 -26.02 -27.92
CA ALA A 12 22.28 -25.31 -28.93
C ALA A 12 21.51 -25.00 -30.23
N ALA A 13 21.40 -23.72 -30.54
CA ALA A 13 21.61 -22.99 -31.78
C ALA A 13 20.85 -21.66 -31.71
N ALA A 14 21.44 -20.59 -31.57
CA ALA A 14 22.00 -19.57 -32.45
C ALA A 14 21.23 -19.34 -33.76
N LEU A 15 20.75 -18.11 -33.94
CA LEU A 15 20.96 -17.35 -35.16
C LEU A 15 20.60 -15.87 -34.97
N MET A 16 21.56 -15.10 -35.27
CA MET A 16 21.58 -13.65 -35.46
C MET A 16 20.68 -13.23 -36.63
N VAL A 17 20.06 -12.06 -36.52
CA VAL A 17 19.98 -11.15 -37.66
C VAL A 17 20.12 -9.73 -37.16
N SER A 18 21.23 -9.17 -37.48
CA SER A 18 21.57 -7.79 -37.54
C SER A 18 20.85 -7.13 -38.72
N CYS A 19 20.23 -5.98 -38.51
CA CYS A 19 20.08 -5.00 -39.57
C CYS A 19 20.34 -3.63 -39.04
N ASN A 20 21.50 -3.16 -39.44
CA ASN A 20 21.98 -1.78 -39.40
C ASN A 20 21.25 -0.97 -40.47
N GLY A 21 20.85 0.23 -40.11
CA GLY A 21 20.23 1.20 -41.01
C GLY A 21 20.34 2.61 -40.48
N LYS A 22 21.45 3.22 -40.80
CA LYS A 22 21.82 4.62 -40.57
C LYS A 22 21.19 5.49 -41.64
N ASN A 23 20.55 6.62 -41.28
CA ASN A 23 20.58 7.94 -41.93
C ASN A 23 19.60 8.89 -41.22
N THR A 24 20.11 9.87 -40.56
CA THR A 24 20.42 11.27 -40.91
C THR A 24 19.21 12.11 -41.34
N ALA A 25 18.99 13.11 -40.48
CA ALA A 25 18.61 14.51 -40.71
C ALA A 25 17.16 14.90 -40.97
N GLN A 26 16.75 15.73 -40.04
CA GLN A 26 16.09 17.04 -40.17
C GLN A 26 14.60 17.11 -40.41
N ASN A 27 14.04 17.77 -39.48
CA ASN A 27 13.25 19.02 -39.54
C ASN A 27 11.72 18.92 -39.46
N GLU A 28 11.27 19.52 -38.38
CA GLU A 28 10.11 20.43 -38.20
C GLU A 28 8.70 19.91 -38.34
N THR A 29 8.02 20.20 -37.26
CA THR A 29 6.76 20.95 -37.13
C THR A 29 5.46 20.15 -37.10
N ASN A 30 4.90 20.23 -35.91
CA ASN A 30 3.46 20.39 -35.56
C ASN A 30 2.49 19.24 -35.71
N THR A 31 1.84 19.11 -34.58
CA THR A 31 0.39 19.13 -34.41
C THR A 31 -0.30 17.77 -34.30
N ASP A 32 -0.86 17.63 -33.12
CA ASP A 32 -2.05 16.85 -32.80
C ASP A 32 -1.90 15.33 -32.88
N SER A 33 -1.60 14.78 -31.74
CA SER A 33 -1.88 13.38 -31.46
C SER A 33 -2.76 13.30 -30.24
N THR A 34 -4.02 13.21 -30.48
CA THR A 34 -4.99 12.64 -29.56
C THR A 34 -4.56 11.22 -29.26
N SER A 35 -3.72 11.07 -28.26
CA SER A 35 -3.37 9.80 -27.66
C SER A 35 -4.54 9.41 -26.76
N VAL A 36 -5.42 8.61 -27.28
CA VAL A 36 -6.36 7.84 -26.47
C VAL A 36 -5.53 6.80 -25.76
N THR A 37 -5.01 7.17 -24.64
CA THR A 37 -4.43 6.21 -23.70
C THR A 37 -5.60 5.59 -22.94
N ASP A 38 -6.00 4.44 -23.41
CA ASP A 38 -6.77 3.50 -22.60
C ASP A 38 -5.82 3.03 -21.48
N THR A 39 -5.76 3.85 -20.47
CA THR A 39 -5.07 3.54 -19.23
C THR A 39 -6.11 3.01 -18.27
N THR A 40 -6.24 1.72 -18.24
CA THR A 40 -6.63 1.04 -17.01
C THR A 40 -5.49 1.28 -16.04
N ALA A 41 -5.38 2.50 -15.56
CA ALA A 41 -4.52 2.86 -14.47
C ALA A 41 -5.22 2.33 -13.20
N SER A 42 -4.72 1.24 -12.68
CA SER A 42 -4.59 1.13 -11.24
C SER A 42 -3.87 2.42 -10.84
N GLU A 43 -4.62 3.38 -10.31
CA GLU A 43 -4.04 4.62 -9.79
C GLU A 43 -3.08 4.18 -8.70
N ASN A 44 -1.79 4.15 -9.04
CA ASN A 44 -0.75 3.93 -8.06
C ASN A 44 -0.85 5.09 -7.08
N LEU A 45 -1.39 4.80 -5.91
CA LEU A 45 -1.46 5.74 -4.81
C LEU A 45 -0.07 6.32 -4.58
N ASP A 46 0.08 7.62 -4.73
CA ASP A 46 1.30 8.32 -4.34
C ASP A 46 1.37 8.34 -2.81
N LEU A 47 2.12 7.41 -2.25
CA LEU A 47 2.28 7.29 -0.81
C LEU A 47 2.88 8.57 -0.20
N ALA A 48 3.70 9.32 -0.95
CA ALA A 48 4.25 10.58 -0.49
C ALA A 48 3.17 11.66 -0.28
N ALA A 49 2.10 11.65 -1.07
CA ALA A 49 0.99 12.59 -0.92
C ALA A 49 0.17 12.33 0.36
N VAL A 50 0.09 11.07 0.79
CA VAL A 50 -0.66 10.67 1.98
C VAL A 50 0.22 10.44 3.20
N ALA A 51 1.53 10.51 3.07
CA ALA A 51 2.45 10.43 4.20
C ALA A 51 2.14 11.50 5.24
N GLY A 52 2.26 11.13 6.51
CA GLY A 52 1.97 12.03 7.63
C GLY A 52 1.45 11.27 8.86
N THR A 53 1.11 12.03 9.89
CA THR A 53 0.57 11.48 11.13
C THR A 53 -0.94 11.69 11.17
N TYR A 54 -1.66 10.63 11.45
CA TYR A 54 -3.11 10.59 11.58
C TYR A 54 -3.49 10.21 13.01
N GLU A 55 -4.50 10.87 13.56
CA GLU A 55 -4.95 10.61 14.92
C GLU A 55 -6.47 10.52 15.02
N GLY A 56 -6.95 9.75 15.99
CA GLY A 56 -8.36 9.60 16.30
C GLY A 56 -8.59 8.65 17.46
N THR A 57 -9.84 8.49 17.85
CA THR A 57 -10.23 7.51 18.87
C THR A 57 -11.10 6.44 18.22
N LEU A 58 -10.55 5.25 18.08
CA LEU A 58 -11.25 4.11 17.54
C LEU A 58 -12.15 3.48 18.60
N PRO A 59 -13.30 2.90 18.24
CA PRO A 59 -14.15 2.18 19.18
C PRO A 59 -13.47 0.90 19.65
N ALA A 60 -13.80 0.50 20.88
CA ALA A 60 -13.36 -0.75 21.48
C ALA A 60 -14.51 -1.44 22.17
N ALA A 61 -14.42 -2.77 22.31
CA ALA A 61 -15.48 -3.57 22.91
C ALA A 61 -15.43 -3.53 24.45
N ASP A 62 -14.27 -3.31 25.03
CA ASP A 62 -13.98 -3.53 26.44
C ASP A 62 -13.38 -2.31 27.16
N CYS A 63 -13.32 -1.16 26.47
CA CYS A 63 -12.93 0.13 27.04
C CYS A 63 -13.65 1.26 26.28
N PRO A 64 -13.62 2.51 26.81
CA PRO A 64 -14.30 3.64 26.17
C PRO A 64 -13.83 3.97 24.77
N GLY A 65 -12.63 3.50 24.40
CA GLY A 65 -12.04 3.70 23.08
C GLY A 65 -10.53 3.52 23.09
N ILE A 66 -9.94 3.56 21.92
CA ILE A 66 -8.49 3.44 21.70
C ILE A 66 -8.02 4.72 21.02
N LYS A 67 -7.28 5.57 21.75
CA LYS A 67 -6.60 6.69 21.14
C LYS A 67 -5.51 6.15 20.22
N THR A 68 -5.64 6.43 18.95
CA THR A 68 -4.77 5.87 17.93
C THR A 68 -4.02 6.98 17.21
N VAL A 69 -2.71 6.85 17.13
CA VAL A 69 -1.83 7.70 16.33
C VAL A 69 -1.08 6.80 15.33
N LEU A 70 -1.32 7.02 14.06
CA LEU A 70 -0.69 6.31 12.97
C LEU A 70 0.15 7.26 12.14
N THR A 71 1.45 7.02 12.06
CA THR A 71 2.35 7.73 11.16
C THR A 71 2.65 6.85 9.95
N ILE A 72 2.37 7.37 8.78
CA ILE A 72 2.64 6.78 7.48
C ILE A 72 3.84 7.50 6.88
N ASN A 73 4.88 6.76 6.53
CA ASN A 73 6.07 7.29 5.88
C ASN A 73 6.04 7.02 4.37
N ALA A 74 6.68 7.90 3.60
CA ALA A 74 6.76 7.78 2.14
C ALA A 74 7.60 6.57 1.67
N ASP A 75 8.38 5.96 2.57
CA ASP A 75 9.22 4.79 2.32
C ASP A 75 8.51 3.44 2.59
N SER A 76 7.17 3.45 2.66
CA SER A 76 6.35 2.27 2.96
C SER A 76 6.58 1.69 4.36
N THR A 77 6.96 2.52 5.32
CA THR A 77 7.00 2.15 6.73
C THR A 77 5.91 2.87 7.52
N TYR A 78 5.57 2.33 8.67
CA TYR A 78 4.60 2.96 9.57
C TYR A 78 5.05 2.87 11.03
N GLN A 79 4.47 3.75 11.86
CA GLN A 79 4.52 3.71 13.32
C GLN A 79 3.09 3.86 13.84
N LEU A 80 2.68 2.97 14.72
CA LEU A 80 1.36 2.94 15.33
C LEU A 80 1.51 3.01 16.84
N GLN A 81 0.79 3.95 17.47
CA GLN A 81 0.66 4.06 18.92
C GLN A 81 -0.82 3.98 19.28
N GLN A 82 -1.14 3.17 20.26
CA GLN A 82 -2.50 2.95 20.73
C GLN A 82 -2.56 3.02 22.26
N ASP A 83 -3.43 3.89 22.78
CA ASP A 83 -3.71 4.00 24.19
C ASP A 83 -5.16 3.60 24.46
N TYR A 84 -5.34 2.47 25.11
CA TYR A 84 -6.64 1.95 25.53
C TYR A 84 -7.13 2.76 26.75
N ILE A 85 -8.18 3.54 26.55
CA ILE A 85 -8.70 4.46 27.58
C ILE A 85 -9.15 3.66 28.82
N ASP A 86 -8.82 4.18 30.00
CA ASP A 86 -9.13 3.59 31.31
C ASP A 86 -8.52 2.20 31.56
N ARG A 87 -7.49 1.81 30.81
CA ARG A 87 -6.70 0.63 31.07
C ARG A 87 -5.34 0.95 31.67
N LYS A 88 -4.96 0.26 32.73
CA LYS A 88 -3.72 0.50 33.46
C LYS A 88 -2.47 0.22 32.64
N ASP A 89 -2.50 -0.83 31.79
CA ASP A 89 -1.40 -1.23 30.89
C ASP A 89 -1.90 -1.17 29.43
N GLY A 90 -2.60 -0.08 29.12
CA GLY A 90 -3.29 0.09 27.85
C GLY A 90 -2.47 0.71 26.72
N HIS A 91 -1.16 0.87 26.90
CA HIS A 91 -0.28 1.41 25.85
C HIS A 91 0.27 0.28 24.97
N ASP A 92 0.13 0.42 23.67
CA ASP A 92 0.68 -0.49 22.67
C ASP A 92 1.36 0.29 21.54
N GLU A 93 2.51 -0.18 21.12
CA GLU A 93 3.26 0.39 20.00
C GLU A 93 3.61 -0.69 18.99
N ALA A 94 3.51 -0.32 17.73
CA ALA A 94 3.94 -1.16 16.63
C ALA A 94 4.64 -0.32 15.56
N SER A 95 5.56 -0.93 14.88
CA SER A 95 6.16 -0.37 13.67
C SER A 95 6.44 -1.50 12.69
N GLY A 96 6.42 -1.18 11.41
CA GLY A 96 6.64 -2.19 10.39
C GLY A 96 6.57 -1.59 9.00
N VAL A 97 6.34 -2.46 8.05
CA VAL A 97 6.09 -2.08 6.65
C VAL A 97 4.60 -2.03 6.38
N LEU A 98 4.23 -1.19 5.43
CA LEU A 98 2.90 -1.16 4.88
C LEU A 98 2.93 -1.51 3.40
N GLU A 99 1.86 -2.09 2.92
CA GLU A 99 1.63 -2.37 1.51
C GLU A 99 0.42 -1.60 1.02
N VAL A 100 0.51 -1.07 -0.19
CA VAL A 100 -0.62 -0.43 -0.85
C VAL A 100 -1.34 -1.48 -1.68
N LEU A 101 -2.58 -1.75 -1.32
CA LEU A 101 -3.46 -2.67 -2.01
C LEU A 101 -4.36 -1.89 -3.00
N ASP A 102 -5.14 -2.61 -3.77
CA ASP A 102 -6.16 -2.03 -4.64
C ASP A 102 -7.14 -1.14 -3.86
N ASN A 103 -7.80 -0.23 -4.56
CA ASN A 103 -8.79 0.68 -3.99
C ASN A 103 -8.26 1.61 -2.87
N ASN A 104 -6.98 1.98 -2.92
CA ASN A 104 -6.34 2.88 -1.95
C ASN A 104 -6.36 2.34 -0.51
N VAL A 105 -6.27 1.03 -0.35
CA VAL A 105 -6.19 0.37 0.95
C VAL A 105 -4.72 0.19 1.33
N LEU A 106 -4.39 0.58 2.55
CA LEU A 106 -3.10 0.36 3.19
C LEU A 106 -3.21 -0.86 4.10
N MET A 107 -2.38 -1.85 3.89
CA MET A 107 -2.22 -2.99 4.78
C MET A 107 -0.96 -2.77 5.64
N LEU A 108 -1.15 -2.60 6.93
CA LEU A 108 -0.08 -2.52 7.91
C LEU A 108 0.27 -3.93 8.38
N VAL A 109 1.54 -4.30 8.28
CA VAL A 109 2.03 -5.60 8.73
C VAL A 109 2.78 -5.42 10.04
N ARG A 110 2.30 -6.06 11.12
CA ARG A 110 2.95 -6.07 12.43
C ARG A 110 3.99 -7.20 12.50
N PRO A 111 5.29 -6.92 12.48
CA PRO A 111 6.31 -7.99 12.40
C PRO A 111 6.33 -8.93 13.60
N SER A 112 5.92 -8.44 14.78
CA SER A 112 5.96 -9.21 16.03
C SER A 112 4.90 -10.31 16.12
N SER A 113 3.74 -10.11 15.48
CA SER A 113 2.61 -11.05 15.54
C SER A 113 2.18 -11.58 14.18
N GLY A 114 2.61 -10.94 13.09
CA GLY A 114 2.09 -11.21 11.76
C GLY A 114 0.66 -10.69 11.55
N GLU A 115 0.16 -9.88 12.46
CA GLU A 115 -1.17 -9.28 12.35
C GLU A 115 -1.21 -8.23 11.25
N HIS A 116 -2.32 -8.17 10.53
CA HIS A 116 -2.59 -7.18 9.50
C HIS A 116 -3.72 -6.26 9.93
N THR A 117 -3.50 -4.96 9.77
CA THR A 117 -4.52 -3.93 9.98
C THR A 117 -4.70 -3.14 8.70
N PHE A 118 -5.95 -2.82 8.34
CA PHE A 118 -6.27 -2.20 7.06
C PHE A 118 -6.87 -0.82 7.26
N TYR A 119 -6.39 0.13 6.47
CA TYR A 119 -6.93 1.48 6.39
C TYR A 119 -7.13 1.88 4.95
N LYS A 120 -8.25 2.48 4.64
CA LYS A 120 -8.52 3.05 3.32
C LYS A 120 -8.33 4.56 3.35
N ILE A 121 -7.67 5.08 2.34
CA ILE A 121 -7.50 6.52 2.19
C ILE A 121 -8.80 7.11 1.68
N LYS A 122 -9.38 8.01 2.45
CA LYS A 122 -10.60 8.75 2.09
C LYS A 122 -10.27 9.99 1.27
N ASP A 123 -9.26 10.70 1.71
CA ASP A 123 -8.74 11.93 1.10
C ASP A 123 -7.33 12.22 1.64
N ASN A 124 -6.74 13.35 1.25
CA ASN A 124 -5.38 13.74 1.69
C ASN A 124 -5.27 14.05 3.19
N SER A 125 -6.38 14.09 3.90
CA SER A 125 -6.46 14.49 5.32
C SER A 125 -7.10 13.45 6.23
N SER A 126 -7.63 12.36 5.67
CA SER A 126 -8.31 11.34 6.47
C SER A 126 -8.17 9.93 5.90
N ILE A 127 -8.11 8.98 6.82
CA ILE A 127 -8.11 7.55 6.54
C ILE A 127 -9.17 6.89 7.41
N ILE A 128 -9.72 5.77 6.97
CA ILE A 128 -10.71 5.00 7.72
C ILE A 128 -10.25 3.55 7.87
N MET A 129 -10.39 3.00 9.07
CA MET A 129 -10.12 1.58 9.31
C MET A 129 -11.16 0.73 8.59
N THR A 130 -10.71 -0.35 7.92
CA THR A 130 -11.54 -1.22 7.10
C THR A 130 -11.27 -2.70 7.39
N ASP A 131 -12.02 -3.57 6.75
CA ASP A 131 -11.66 -4.99 6.66
C ASP A 131 -10.57 -5.22 5.58
N SER A 132 -10.17 -6.48 5.42
CA SER A 132 -9.14 -6.88 4.45
C SER A 132 -9.55 -6.70 2.97
N LEU A 133 -10.82 -6.48 2.70
CA LEU A 133 -11.36 -6.22 1.36
C LEU A 133 -11.55 -4.71 1.09
N GLY A 134 -11.21 -3.85 2.08
CA GLY A 134 -11.41 -2.42 2.00
C GLY A 134 -12.85 -1.97 2.20
N ASN A 135 -13.71 -2.82 2.79
CA ASN A 135 -15.06 -2.43 3.15
C ASN A 135 -15.04 -1.57 4.40
N GLU A 136 -15.68 -0.42 4.30
CA GLU A 136 -15.82 0.52 5.40
C GLU A 136 -16.92 0.08 6.37
N PRO A 137 -16.81 0.39 7.67
CA PRO A 137 -17.93 0.22 8.61
C PRO A 137 -19.15 1.00 8.13
N GLU A 138 -20.34 0.47 8.39
CA GLU A 138 -21.59 1.06 7.95
C GLU A 138 -22.27 1.90 9.03
N GLY A 139 -23.15 2.80 8.59
CA GLY A 139 -24.01 3.60 9.46
C GLY A 139 -23.26 4.64 10.29
N GLU A 140 -23.83 5.01 11.43
CA GLU A 140 -23.26 6.03 12.33
C GLU A 140 -21.91 5.61 12.91
N MET A 141 -21.64 4.32 12.99
CA MET A 141 -20.38 3.79 13.50
C MET A 141 -19.20 4.13 12.60
N ALA A 142 -19.40 4.28 11.29
CA ALA A 142 -18.33 4.58 10.33
C ALA A 142 -17.50 5.81 10.75
N LYS A 143 -18.13 6.82 11.31
CA LYS A 143 -17.48 8.06 11.76
C LYS A 143 -16.45 7.84 12.86
N LEU A 144 -16.63 6.78 13.66
CA LEU A 144 -15.76 6.44 14.79
C LEU A 144 -14.48 5.72 14.34
N TYR A 145 -14.42 5.27 13.10
CA TYR A 145 -13.27 4.54 12.55
C TYR A 145 -12.35 5.43 11.70
N VAL A 146 -12.60 6.74 11.70
CA VAL A 146 -11.80 7.70 10.92
C VAL A 146 -10.66 8.27 11.76
N LEU A 147 -9.47 8.29 11.18
CA LEU A 147 -8.32 9.03 11.71
C LEU A 147 -8.08 10.25 10.80
N HIS A 148 -7.78 11.37 11.40
CA HIS A 148 -7.54 12.64 10.72
C HIS A 148 -6.08 13.04 10.77
N LYS A 149 -5.58 13.60 9.68
CA LYS A 149 -4.21 14.09 9.57
C LYS A 149 -3.98 15.25 10.53
N LYS A 150 -2.88 15.21 11.25
CA LYS A 150 -2.48 16.22 12.24
C LYS A 150 -1.82 17.43 11.57
#